data_b069da209a64fb034bf434f604ea8045
#
_entry.id   b069da209a64fb034bf434f604ea8045
#
_cell.length_a   1.000
_cell.length_b   1.000
_cell.length_c   1.000
_cell.angle_alpha   90.00
_cell.angle_beta   90.00
_cell.angle_gamma   90.00
#
_symmetry.space_group_name_H-M   'P 1'
#
loop_
_entity.id
_entity.type
_entity.pdbx_description
1 polymer ?
#
loop_
_entity_poly.entity_id
_entity_poly.type
_entity_poly.pdbx_seq_one_letter_code
_entity_poly.pdbx_strand_id
1 'polypeptide(L)'
;MNITITKTTHPGTLPPSDQLGFGTVFTDHMFLMDYSADKGWHDARVVPYGPITMSPAASVLHYGTEVFEGMKAYRRPDGGVQLFRPWENVARLNRSCERLGLPQLDPDDALQAIKTVVKVDENWVPSDPGTSLYIRPFLYGTDPTLALHGVHEATFAVILSPSGSYFKNGLQPVPIMVETEDVRAVRGGTGEAKCGGNYGAANRAGDRAIEKGFSQVLWLDGVERKYVEEGGGMNVMFKINGTVVTPALTGSILRGVTRKSAIELLKSWGVPVEERLLSVDELFDAAASGALEEAWCIGTAAVISPIGALGWGDKCYEINHNRIGELSQKLYDELTGIQWGTKPDPFGWVCPID
;
A
#
# COMPACT_ATOMS: atom_id res chain seq x y z
N MET A 1 17.60 -7.00 17.81
CA MET A 1 17.12 -6.47 19.11
C MET A 1 16.53 -7.56 20.03
N ASN A 2 16.35 -7.27 21.35
CA ASN A 2 15.65 -8.17 22.26
C ASN A 2 14.16 -7.78 22.35
N ILE A 3 13.24 -8.74 22.11
CA ILE A 3 11.80 -8.49 22.11
C ILE A 3 11.16 -9.25 23.26
N THR A 4 10.51 -8.53 24.19
CA THR A 4 9.72 -9.14 25.25
C THR A 4 8.35 -9.56 24.71
N ILE A 5 7.90 -10.79 24.99
CA ILE A 5 6.61 -11.30 24.49
C ILE A 5 5.68 -11.57 25.68
N THR A 6 4.57 -10.85 25.74
CA THR A 6 3.46 -11.07 26.68
C THR A 6 2.23 -11.51 25.90
N LYS A 7 1.87 -12.78 26.02
CA LYS A 7 0.70 -13.33 25.31
C LYS A 7 -0.60 -12.98 26.03
N THR A 8 -1.68 -12.83 25.23
CA THR A 8 -3.03 -12.67 25.76
C THR A 8 -3.46 -13.91 26.55
N THR A 9 -4.24 -13.72 27.61
CA THR A 9 -4.88 -14.80 28.36
C THR A 9 -6.24 -15.18 27.76
N HIS A 10 -6.73 -14.44 26.78
CA HIS A 10 -8.02 -14.65 26.12
C HIS A 10 -7.83 -14.66 24.60
N PRO A 11 -7.23 -15.74 24.02
CA PRO A 11 -7.00 -15.80 22.57
C PRO A 11 -8.33 -15.83 21.81
N GLY A 12 -8.39 -15.05 20.75
CA GLY A 12 -9.50 -15.04 19.79
C GLY A 12 -9.44 -16.21 18.82
N THR A 13 -10.35 -16.22 17.90
CA THR A 13 -10.44 -17.23 16.83
C THR A 13 -10.57 -16.52 15.48
N LEU A 14 -9.82 -16.98 14.50
CA LEU A 14 -9.92 -16.50 13.11
C LEU A 14 -11.34 -16.74 12.59
N PRO A 15 -12.08 -15.69 12.18
CA PRO A 15 -13.39 -15.86 11.57
C PRO A 15 -13.32 -16.56 10.22
N PRO A 16 -14.45 -17.14 9.75
CA PRO A 16 -14.56 -17.62 8.38
C PRO A 16 -14.18 -16.55 7.33
N SER A 17 -13.60 -16.97 6.22
CA SER A 17 -13.00 -16.07 5.24
C SER A 17 -13.98 -15.07 4.61
N ASP A 18 -15.25 -15.43 4.48
CA ASP A 18 -16.32 -14.58 3.99
C ASP A 18 -16.73 -13.46 4.95
N GLN A 19 -16.30 -13.54 6.23
CA GLN A 19 -16.58 -12.56 7.27
C GLN A 19 -15.39 -11.64 7.57
N LEU A 20 -14.22 -11.88 6.95
CA LEU A 20 -13.00 -11.14 7.30
C LEU A 20 -13.06 -9.66 6.89
N GLY A 21 -13.61 -9.31 5.75
CA GLY A 21 -13.54 -7.94 5.23
C GLY A 21 -12.12 -7.46 5.02
N PHE A 22 -11.88 -6.14 5.19
CA PHE A 22 -10.55 -5.55 5.13
C PHE A 22 -10.37 -4.56 6.30
N GLY A 23 -9.41 -4.84 7.20
CA GLY A 23 -9.04 -3.93 8.29
C GLY A 23 -10.10 -3.78 9.40
N THR A 24 -11.03 -4.71 9.54
CA THR A 24 -12.13 -4.68 10.54
C THR A 24 -11.98 -5.73 11.64
N VAL A 25 -11.19 -6.77 11.40
CA VAL A 25 -10.84 -7.81 12.35
C VAL A 25 -9.36 -7.67 12.68
N PHE A 26 -8.99 -7.75 13.94
CA PHE A 26 -7.59 -7.67 14.38
C PHE A 26 -7.19 -8.94 15.10
N THR A 27 -5.87 -9.25 15.09
CA THR A 27 -5.31 -10.41 15.76
C THR A 27 -5.16 -10.16 17.26
N ASP A 28 -4.69 -11.17 17.99
CA ASP A 28 -4.57 -11.14 19.45
C ASP A 28 -3.49 -10.20 19.97
N HIS A 29 -2.47 -9.90 19.16
CA HIS A 29 -1.30 -9.16 19.61
C HIS A 29 -0.92 -8.01 18.68
N MET A 30 -0.14 -7.07 19.22
CA MET A 30 0.53 -6.01 18.49
C MET A 30 1.98 -5.89 18.95
N PHE A 31 2.84 -5.37 18.08
CA PHE A 31 4.21 -5.00 18.43
C PHE A 31 4.28 -3.52 18.76
N LEU A 32 5.08 -3.16 19.76
CA LEU A 32 5.39 -1.78 20.14
C LEU A 32 6.88 -1.65 20.43
N MET A 33 7.48 -0.51 20.05
CA MET A 33 8.83 -0.12 20.42
C MET A 33 8.87 1.40 20.56
N ASP A 34 9.43 1.91 21.64
CA ASP A 34 9.46 3.34 21.93
C ASP A 34 10.81 3.95 21.54
N TYR A 35 10.79 5.23 21.22
CA TYR A 35 11.97 6.03 20.93
C TYR A 35 11.99 7.27 21.81
N SER A 36 13.17 7.58 22.35
CA SER A 36 13.47 8.88 22.93
C SER A 36 14.87 9.34 22.48
N ALA A 37 15.04 10.63 22.34
CA ALA A 37 16.29 11.21 21.82
C ALA A 37 17.53 10.88 22.68
N ASP A 38 17.35 10.60 23.96
CA ASP A 38 18.42 10.23 24.91
C ASP A 38 18.77 8.74 24.89
N LYS A 39 17.80 7.84 24.55
CA LYS A 39 17.99 6.38 24.61
C LYS A 39 18.03 5.72 23.23
N GLY A 40 17.57 6.44 22.19
CA GLY A 40 17.28 5.79 20.92
C GLY A 40 16.05 4.88 21.00
N TRP A 41 16.01 3.84 20.17
CA TRP A 41 14.95 2.84 20.19
C TRP A 41 15.11 1.88 21.37
N HIS A 42 14.04 1.65 22.12
CA HIS A 42 14.03 0.83 23.33
C HIS A 42 12.68 0.15 23.59
N ASP A 43 12.61 -0.74 24.58
CA ASP A 43 11.38 -1.40 25.05
C ASP A 43 10.59 -2.13 23.96
N ALA A 44 11.30 -2.82 23.08
CA ALA A 44 10.69 -3.65 22.03
C ALA A 44 9.88 -4.79 22.64
N ARG A 45 8.57 -4.84 22.32
CA ARG A 45 7.64 -5.78 22.96
C ARG A 45 6.49 -6.20 22.05
N VAL A 46 6.06 -7.44 22.16
CA VAL A 46 4.77 -7.93 21.67
C VAL A 46 3.83 -8.01 22.88
N VAL A 47 2.68 -7.38 22.76
CA VAL A 47 1.67 -7.28 23.83
C VAL A 47 0.28 -7.61 23.27
N PRO A 48 -0.72 -7.93 24.13
CA PRO A 48 -2.09 -8.06 23.68
C PRO A 48 -2.57 -6.82 22.91
N TYR A 49 -3.30 -7.05 21.80
CA TYR A 49 -3.90 -5.96 21.04
C TYR A 49 -4.88 -5.15 21.90
N GLY A 50 -4.76 -3.84 21.88
CA GLY A 50 -5.61 -2.97 22.70
C GLY A 50 -5.40 -1.49 22.41
N PRO A 51 -6.05 -0.61 23.18
CA PRO A 51 -5.92 0.83 23.04
C PRO A 51 -4.49 1.32 23.25
N ILE A 52 -4.09 2.32 22.45
CA ILE A 52 -2.85 3.06 22.65
C ILE A 52 -3.16 4.28 23.51
N THR A 53 -2.46 4.41 24.65
CA THR A 53 -2.59 5.57 25.54
C THR A 53 -1.51 6.58 25.22
N MET A 54 -1.89 7.84 24.98
CA MET A 54 -0.96 8.94 24.72
C MET A 54 -1.45 10.24 25.33
N SER A 55 -0.54 11.22 25.48
CA SER A 55 -0.91 12.58 25.89
C SER A 55 -1.86 13.20 24.87
N PRO A 56 -2.88 13.97 25.30
CA PRO A 56 -3.68 14.79 24.37
C PRO A 56 -2.85 15.82 23.60
N ALA A 57 -1.66 16.19 24.09
CA ALA A 57 -0.71 17.07 23.43
C ALA A 57 0.28 16.32 22.53
N ALA A 58 0.13 15.03 22.31
CA ALA A 58 1.02 14.26 21.43
C ALA A 58 1.06 14.88 20.03
N SER A 59 2.26 15.07 19.48
CA SER A 59 2.48 15.81 18.23
C SER A 59 1.74 15.21 17.04
N VAL A 60 1.55 13.90 17.02
CA VAL A 60 0.77 13.21 15.97
C VAL A 60 -0.68 13.71 15.88
N LEU A 61 -1.32 14.03 17.01
CA LEU A 61 -2.72 14.46 17.05
C LEU A 61 -2.94 15.86 16.48
N HIS A 62 -1.89 16.69 16.43
CA HIS A 62 -1.96 18.10 16.01
C HIS A 62 -1.29 18.37 14.68
N TYR A 63 -0.20 17.67 14.37
CA TYR A 63 0.66 17.96 13.22
C TYR A 63 0.79 16.79 12.25
N GLY A 64 0.08 15.67 12.51
CA GLY A 64 0.13 14.51 11.62
C GLY A 64 1.53 13.93 11.46
N THR A 65 2.36 13.99 12.53
CA THR A 65 3.72 13.43 12.53
C THR A 65 3.65 11.91 12.61
N GLU A 66 3.21 11.28 11.51
CA GLU A 66 3.09 9.84 11.42
C GLU A 66 3.37 9.34 10.01
N VAL A 67 3.85 8.11 9.93
CA VAL A 67 4.05 7.34 8.70
C VAL A 67 3.59 5.92 8.90
N PHE A 68 3.19 5.27 7.81
CA PHE A 68 2.73 3.90 7.90
C PHE A 68 3.15 3.06 6.69
N GLU A 69 3.04 1.77 6.84
CA GLU A 69 3.26 0.82 5.78
C GLU A 69 2.08 -0.14 5.62
N GLY A 70 2.08 -0.87 4.53
CA GLY A 70 1.12 -1.93 4.28
C GLY A 70 1.80 -3.05 3.52
N MET A 71 1.82 -4.23 4.10
CA MET A 71 2.29 -5.46 3.49
C MET A 71 1.40 -6.62 3.92
N LYS A 72 1.67 -7.81 3.40
CA LYS A 72 0.85 -8.99 3.68
C LYS A 72 1.72 -10.19 4.02
N ALA A 73 1.22 -11.04 4.92
CA ALA A 73 1.71 -12.40 5.08
C ALA A 73 0.73 -13.37 4.44
N TYR A 74 1.29 -14.40 3.82
CA TYR A 74 0.54 -15.38 3.05
C TYR A 74 0.81 -16.78 3.56
N ARG A 75 -0.25 -17.61 3.69
CA ARG A 75 -0.14 -19.03 3.98
C ARG A 75 0.20 -19.78 2.70
N ARG A 76 1.34 -20.46 2.69
CA ARG A 76 1.78 -21.29 1.56
C ARG A 76 1.05 -22.63 1.56
N PRO A 77 1.04 -23.35 0.40
CA PRO A 77 0.44 -24.70 0.31
C PRO A 77 1.05 -25.73 1.27
N ASP A 78 2.33 -25.56 1.66
CA ASP A 78 3.03 -26.42 2.63
C ASP A 78 2.71 -26.09 4.09
N GLY A 79 1.85 -25.10 4.34
CA GLY A 79 1.45 -24.63 5.66
C GLY A 79 2.38 -23.56 6.25
N GLY A 80 3.52 -23.28 5.66
CA GLY A 80 4.41 -22.20 6.07
C GLY A 80 3.82 -20.80 5.80
N VAL A 81 4.42 -19.79 6.40
CA VAL A 81 4.05 -18.38 6.20
C VAL A 81 5.20 -17.63 5.55
N GLN A 82 4.87 -16.72 4.64
CA GLN A 82 5.87 -15.87 4.01
C GLN A 82 5.39 -14.45 3.81
N LEU A 83 6.34 -13.50 3.74
CA LEU A 83 6.16 -12.11 3.35
C LEU A 83 6.64 -11.91 1.91
N PHE A 84 6.18 -10.83 1.27
CA PHE A 84 6.59 -10.45 -0.08
C PHE A 84 7.38 -9.15 -0.05
N ARG A 85 8.67 -9.18 -0.37
CA ARG A 85 9.61 -8.04 -0.44
C ARG A 85 9.57 -7.11 0.79
N PRO A 86 9.51 -7.62 2.04
CA PRO A 86 9.31 -6.78 3.23
C PRO A 86 10.41 -5.73 3.42
N TRP A 87 11.63 -5.99 2.97
CA TRP A 87 12.74 -5.03 3.01
C TRP A 87 12.48 -3.76 2.20
N GLU A 88 11.73 -3.85 1.09
CA GLU A 88 11.33 -2.67 0.31
C GLU A 88 10.35 -1.79 1.09
N ASN A 89 9.44 -2.40 1.84
CA ASN A 89 8.52 -1.69 2.72
C ASN A 89 9.26 -1.03 3.88
N VAL A 90 10.19 -1.73 4.52
CA VAL A 90 11.02 -1.16 5.61
C VAL A 90 11.87 0.00 5.10
N ALA A 91 12.52 -0.15 3.94
CA ALA A 91 13.28 0.93 3.34
C ALA A 91 12.39 2.15 2.99
N ARG A 92 11.14 1.93 2.55
CA ARG A 92 10.19 3.00 2.26
C ARG A 92 9.66 3.65 3.53
N LEU A 93 9.43 2.90 4.60
CA LEU A 93 9.09 3.43 5.91
C LEU A 93 10.15 4.43 6.38
N ASN A 94 11.43 4.07 6.31
CA ASN A 94 12.54 4.94 6.69
C ASN A 94 12.64 6.20 5.82
N ARG A 95 12.42 6.10 4.49
CA ARG A 95 12.33 7.30 3.61
C ARG A 95 11.16 8.20 4.01
N SER A 96 10.04 7.62 4.40
CA SER A 96 8.89 8.39 4.89
C SER A 96 9.19 9.06 6.23
N CYS A 97 9.89 8.36 7.15
CA CYS A 97 10.38 8.94 8.41
C CYS A 97 11.32 10.12 8.15
N GLU A 98 12.31 9.96 7.28
CA GLU A 98 13.25 11.02 6.90
C GLU A 98 12.50 12.27 6.39
N ARG A 99 11.51 12.06 5.51
CA ARG A 99 10.71 13.17 4.94
C ARG A 99 9.92 13.94 5.99
N LEU A 100 9.43 13.28 7.06
CA LEU A 100 8.63 13.90 8.11
C LEU A 100 9.43 14.27 9.37
N GLY A 101 10.75 14.07 9.37
CA GLY A 101 11.58 14.36 10.55
C GLY A 101 11.32 13.41 11.72
N LEU A 102 10.91 12.17 11.43
CA LEU A 102 10.72 11.09 12.39
C LEU A 102 12.01 10.25 12.52
N PRO A 103 12.26 9.63 13.69
CA PRO A 103 13.42 8.74 13.85
C PRO A 103 13.33 7.54 12.92
N GLN A 104 14.46 7.21 12.28
CA GLN A 104 14.55 6.03 11.42
C GLN A 104 14.80 4.77 12.26
N LEU A 105 14.34 3.64 11.73
CA LEU A 105 14.54 2.31 12.32
C LEU A 105 15.75 1.63 11.70
N ASP A 106 16.47 0.82 12.48
CA ASP A 106 17.36 -0.17 11.90
C ASP A 106 16.54 -1.14 11.05
N PRO A 107 16.91 -1.39 9.78
CA PRO A 107 16.10 -2.23 8.88
C PRO A 107 15.94 -3.68 9.37
N ASP A 108 16.97 -4.26 9.97
CA ASP A 108 16.92 -5.64 10.47
C ASP A 108 16.05 -5.74 11.71
N ASP A 109 16.12 -4.75 12.60
CA ASP A 109 15.24 -4.66 13.77
C ASP A 109 13.77 -4.46 13.37
N ALA A 110 13.48 -3.60 12.38
CA ALA A 110 12.13 -3.42 11.86
C ALA A 110 11.57 -4.72 11.25
N LEU A 111 12.39 -5.42 10.46
CA LEU A 111 11.98 -6.70 9.87
C LEU A 111 11.81 -7.78 10.94
N GLN A 112 12.69 -7.83 11.95
CA GLN A 112 12.55 -8.74 13.09
C GLN A 112 11.24 -8.48 13.85
N ALA A 113 10.88 -7.21 14.12
CA ALA A 113 9.63 -6.85 14.77
C ALA A 113 8.41 -7.40 14.02
N ILE A 114 8.37 -7.15 12.69
CA ILE A 114 7.30 -7.62 11.82
C ILE A 114 7.21 -9.14 11.83
N LYS A 115 8.31 -9.84 11.62
CA LYS A 115 8.35 -11.32 11.61
C LYS A 115 7.91 -11.88 12.97
N THR A 116 8.36 -11.29 14.07
CA THR A 116 8.04 -11.76 15.43
C THR A 116 6.55 -11.67 15.73
N VAL A 117 5.90 -10.52 15.48
CA VAL A 117 4.47 -10.39 15.77
C VAL A 117 3.62 -11.29 14.87
N VAL A 118 3.99 -11.45 13.60
CA VAL A 118 3.31 -12.40 12.69
C VAL A 118 3.50 -13.84 13.15
N LYS A 119 4.70 -14.20 13.63
CA LYS A 119 4.95 -15.56 14.17
C LYS A 119 4.14 -15.83 15.43
N VAL A 120 4.00 -14.83 16.32
CA VAL A 120 3.18 -14.98 17.55
C VAL A 120 1.72 -15.23 17.23
N ASP A 121 1.20 -14.57 16.19
CA ASP A 121 -0.18 -14.66 15.70
C ASP A 121 -0.32 -15.50 14.42
N GLU A 122 0.57 -16.45 14.20
CA GLU A 122 0.61 -17.25 12.97
C GLU A 122 -0.73 -17.95 12.67
N ASN A 123 -1.48 -18.33 13.70
CA ASN A 123 -2.79 -18.94 13.57
C ASN A 123 -3.85 -18.02 12.93
N TRP A 124 -3.61 -16.71 12.94
CA TRP A 124 -4.46 -15.71 12.31
C TRP A 124 -4.17 -15.51 10.82
N VAL A 125 -3.16 -16.18 10.25
CA VAL A 125 -2.90 -16.13 8.81
C VAL A 125 -3.89 -17.05 8.09
N PRO A 126 -4.87 -16.52 7.35
CA PRO A 126 -5.87 -17.34 6.68
C PRO A 126 -5.26 -18.15 5.54
N SER A 127 -5.91 -19.28 5.18
CA SER A 127 -5.42 -20.22 4.17
C SER A 127 -6.27 -20.26 2.90
N ASP A 128 -7.47 -19.67 2.91
CA ASP A 128 -8.36 -19.72 1.76
C ASP A 128 -7.82 -18.88 0.59
N PRO A 129 -8.09 -19.26 -0.65
CA PRO A 129 -7.64 -18.51 -1.82
C PRO A 129 -8.07 -17.04 -1.78
N GLY A 130 -7.14 -16.13 -2.11
CA GLY A 130 -7.39 -14.69 -2.10
C GLY A 130 -7.30 -14.01 -0.74
N THR A 131 -7.16 -14.78 0.35
CA THR A 131 -7.03 -14.25 1.71
C THR A 131 -5.57 -13.97 2.07
N SER A 132 -5.35 -13.17 3.10
CA SER A 132 -4.00 -12.86 3.61
C SER A 132 -4.07 -12.26 5.01
N LEU A 133 -2.97 -12.25 5.73
CA LEU A 133 -2.84 -11.41 6.92
C LEU A 133 -2.27 -10.07 6.53
N TYR A 134 -3.05 -9.00 6.63
CA TYR A 134 -2.58 -7.64 6.38
C TYR A 134 -1.77 -7.15 7.58
N ILE A 135 -0.58 -6.62 7.30
CA ILE A 135 0.36 -6.11 8.30
C ILE A 135 0.41 -4.60 8.15
N ARG A 136 0.15 -3.87 9.24
CA ARG A 136 0.20 -2.42 9.31
C ARG A 136 1.29 -1.95 10.27
N PRO A 137 2.54 -1.83 9.81
CA PRO A 137 3.55 -1.06 10.53
C PRO A 137 3.20 0.44 10.46
N PHE A 138 3.38 1.16 11.57
CA PHE A 138 3.25 2.61 11.60
C PHE A 138 4.12 3.20 12.69
N LEU A 139 4.55 4.44 12.49
CA LEU A 139 5.42 5.16 13.40
C LEU A 139 4.88 6.57 13.59
N TYR A 140 4.75 7.01 14.83
CA TYR A 140 4.14 8.28 15.15
C TYR A 140 4.86 9.01 16.29
N GLY A 141 4.88 10.35 16.21
CA GLY A 141 5.47 11.22 17.23
C GLY A 141 4.57 11.33 18.45
N THR A 142 5.17 11.15 19.62
CA THR A 142 4.48 11.16 20.92
C THR A 142 4.85 12.33 21.81
N ASP A 143 5.74 13.24 21.36
CA ASP A 143 6.15 14.44 22.12
C ASP A 143 4.94 15.13 22.73
N PRO A 144 4.86 15.31 24.06
CA PRO A 144 3.68 15.85 24.74
C PRO A 144 3.69 17.38 24.75
N THR A 145 3.72 18.01 23.56
CA THR A 145 3.86 19.47 23.40
C THR A 145 3.10 19.99 22.20
N LEU A 146 2.61 21.22 22.31
CA LEU A 146 2.02 21.96 21.19
C LEU A 146 3.07 22.82 20.45
N ALA A 147 4.34 22.79 20.85
CA ALA A 147 5.41 23.44 20.11
C ALA A 147 5.73 22.64 18.84
N LEU A 148 5.86 23.34 17.71
CA LEU A 148 6.25 22.70 16.44
C LEU A 148 7.77 22.59 16.37
N HIS A 149 8.26 21.36 16.42
CA HIS A 149 9.69 21.01 16.31
C HIS A 149 9.86 19.60 15.73
N GLY A 150 11.09 19.16 15.50
CA GLY A 150 11.40 17.77 15.14
C GLY A 150 10.97 16.81 16.25
N VAL A 151 10.66 15.57 15.88
CA VAL A 151 10.18 14.55 16.81
C VAL A 151 11.33 14.03 17.68
N HIS A 152 11.17 14.10 19.01
CA HIS A 152 12.12 13.59 20.00
C HIS A 152 11.63 12.37 20.75
N GLU A 153 10.31 12.13 20.73
CA GLU A 153 9.66 10.96 21.29
C GLU A 153 8.73 10.34 20.23
N ALA A 154 8.82 9.04 20.03
CA ALA A 154 8.00 8.34 19.04
C ALA A 154 7.72 6.90 19.48
N THR A 155 6.70 6.29 18.88
CA THR A 155 6.43 4.87 19.01
C THR A 155 6.33 4.25 17.61
N PHE A 156 7.03 3.13 17.42
CA PHE A 156 6.84 2.24 16.28
C PHE A 156 5.93 1.10 16.69
N ALA A 157 4.87 0.88 15.92
CA ALA A 157 3.87 -0.13 16.18
C ALA A 157 3.62 -1.00 14.94
N VAL A 158 3.25 -2.27 15.17
CA VAL A 158 2.76 -3.16 14.12
C VAL A 158 1.48 -3.82 14.59
N ILE A 159 0.39 -3.65 13.84
CA ILE A 159 -0.88 -4.34 14.05
C ILE A 159 -1.20 -5.24 12.87
N LEU A 160 -1.96 -6.28 13.10
CA LEU A 160 -2.26 -7.34 12.14
C LEU A 160 -3.77 -7.49 11.97
N SER A 161 -4.21 -7.68 10.71
CA SER A 161 -5.63 -7.85 10.38
C SER A 161 -5.79 -8.95 9.33
N PRO A 162 -6.40 -10.11 9.66
CA PRO A 162 -6.75 -11.08 8.64
C PRO A 162 -7.75 -10.45 7.68
N SER A 163 -7.49 -10.61 6.40
CA SER A 163 -8.25 -9.96 5.34
C SER A 163 -8.77 -11.00 4.35
N GLY A 164 -10.03 -10.85 3.97
CA GLY A 164 -10.67 -11.61 2.91
C GLY A 164 -10.15 -11.22 1.53
N SER A 165 -10.70 -11.82 0.49
CA SER A 165 -10.41 -11.42 -0.88
C SER A 165 -10.79 -9.96 -1.11
N TYR A 166 -9.88 -9.19 -1.69
CA TYR A 166 -10.15 -7.78 -2.06
C TYR A 166 -11.32 -7.69 -3.05
N PHE A 167 -11.41 -8.63 -3.96
CA PHE A 167 -12.50 -8.73 -4.94
C PHE A 167 -13.44 -9.85 -4.54
N LYS A 168 -14.56 -9.52 -3.87
CA LYS A 168 -15.56 -10.49 -3.41
C LYS A 168 -16.14 -11.36 -4.54
N ASN A 169 -16.24 -10.80 -5.75
CA ASN A 169 -16.81 -11.44 -6.95
C ASN A 169 -15.72 -11.75 -8.00
N GLY A 170 -14.46 -11.90 -7.58
CA GLY A 170 -13.31 -12.00 -8.48
C GLY A 170 -12.87 -10.65 -9.04
N LEU A 171 -11.76 -10.66 -9.78
CA LEU A 171 -11.21 -9.46 -10.41
C LEU A 171 -12.23 -8.85 -11.38
N GLN A 172 -12.54 -7.58 -11.21
CA GLN A 172 -13.48 -6.83 -12.07
C GLN A 172 -12.90 -5.47 -12.45
N PRO A 173 -13.10 -5.01 -13.69
CA PRO A 173 -12.73 -3.68 -14.08
C PRO A 173 -13.57 -2.63 -13.36
N VAL A 174 -12.94 -1.50 -13.00
CA VAL A 174 -13.61 -0.38 -12.33
C VAL A 174 -13.49 0.91 -13.15
N PRO A 175 -14.51 1.79 -13.14
CA PRO A 175 -14.41 3.11 -13.74
C PRO A 175 -13.64 4.06 -12.83
N ILE A 176 -12.76 4.88 -13.38
CA ILE A 176 -12.06 5.96 -12.66
C ILE A 176 -12.20 7.30 -13.38
N MET A 177 -12.19 8.39 -12.61
CA MET A 177 -12.42 9.75 -13.08
C MET A 177 -11.17 10.60 -12.88
N VAL A 178 -10.79 11.37 -13.89
CA VAL A 178 -9.72 12.37 -13.75
C VAL A 178 -10.16 13.45 -12.76
N GLU A 179 -9.34 13.68 -11.73
CA GLU A 179 -9.57 14.75 -10.76
C GLU A 179 -9.00 16.07 -11.27
N THR A 180 -9.85 17.09 -11.33
CA THR A 180 -9.51 18.41 -11.89
C THR A 180 -9.54 19.55 -10.87
N GLU A 181 -10.13 19.33 -9.70
CA GLU A 181 -10.27 20.35 -8.66
C GLU A 181 -9.19 20.25 -7.58
N ASP A 182 -9.03 19.05 -7.04
CA ASP A 182 -8.09 18.78 -5.95
C ASP A 182 -6.76 18.22 -6.49
N VAL A 183 -5.72 18.32 -5.68
CA VAL A 183 -4.43 17.71 -5.93
C VAL A 183 -4.06 16.80 -4.76
N ARG A 184 -3.49 15.64 -5.07
CA ARG A 184 -3.05 14.70 -4.04
C ARG A 184 -1.75 15.15 -3.37
N ALA A 185 -0.82 15.66 -4.17
CA ALA A 185 0.52 16.00 -3.75
C ALA A 185 1.21 16.94 -4.75
N VAL A 186 2.30 17.56 -4.32
CA VAL A 186 3.20 18.34 -5.16
C VAL A 186 4.65 17.90 -4.95
N ARG A 187 5.52 18.16 -5.92
CA ARG A 187 6.97 17.96 -5.76
C ARG A 187 7.51 18.78 -4.59
N GLY A 188 8.37 18.19 -3.76
CA GLY A 188 8.87 18.82 -2.55
C GLY A 188 7.89 18.78 -1.38
N GLY A 189 6.66 18.32 -1.58
CA GLY A 189 5.70 18.00 -0.54
C GLY A 189 5.92 16.60 0.05
N THR A 190 4.86 15.98 0.55
CA THR A 190 4.88 14.66 1.20
C THR A 190 4.44 13.52 0.28
N GLY A 191 4.21 13.77 -1.02
CA GLY A 191 3.59 12.81 -1.93
C GLY A 191 4.30 11.47 -2.07
N GLU A 192 5.63 11.43 -1.98
CA GLU A 192 6.40 10.19 -2.02
C GLU A 192 6.60 9.52 -0.64
N ALA A 193 6.15 10.19 0.44
CA ALA A 193 6.09 9.61 1.78
C ALA A 193 4.73 8.94 2.01
N LYS A 194 4.73 7.85 2.76
CA LYS A 194 3.50 7.15 3.12
C LYS A 194 3.02 7.64 4.48
N CYS A 195 2.35 8.82 4.49
CA CYS A 195 1.86 9.51 5.68
C CYS A 195 0.37 9.86 5.56
N GLY A 196 -0.34 9.94 6.67
CA GLY A 196 -1.79 10.09 6.73
C GLY A 196 -2.33 11.36 6.07
N GLY A 197 -1.56 12.44 6.09
CA GLY A 197 -1.96 13.69 5.45
C GLY A 197 -2.29 13.54 3.95
N ASN A 198 -1.53 12.71 3.22
CA ASN A 198 -1.80 12.43 1.80
C ASN A 198 -3.12 11.69 1.60
N TYR A 199 -3.53 10.88 2.57
CA TYR A 199 -4.76 10.08 2.50
C TYR A 199 -5.97 10.90 2.94
N GLY A 200 -5.85 11.68 4.02
CA GLY A 200 -6.89 12.61 4.45
C GLY A 200 -7.26 13.63 3.36
N ALA A 201 -6.28 14.15 2.64
CA ALA A 201 -6.49 15.08 1.53
C ALA A 201 -7.26 14.44 0.34
N ALA A 202 -7.22 13.11 0.20
CA ALA A 202 -7.87 12.40 -0.91
C ALA A 202 -9.37 12.13 -0.70
N ASN A 203 -9.88 12.24 0.54
CA ASN A 203 -11.25 11.83 0.86
C ASN A 203 -12.31 12.58 0.04
N ARG A 204 -12.22 13.92 0.00
CA ARG A 204 -13.20 14.75 -0.72
C ARG A 204 -13.31 14.41 -2.21
N ALA A 205 -12.18 14.20 -2.85
CA ALA A 205 -12.14 13.81 -4.26
C ALA A 205 -12.68 12.38 -4.48
N GLY A 206 -12.40 11.47 -3.55
CA GLY A 206 -12.95 10.11 -3.55
C GLY A 206 -14.47 10.11 -3.45
N ASP A 207 -15.05 10.86 -2.51
CA ASP A 207 -16.50 10.97 -2.34
C ASP A 207 -17.16 11.54 -3.60
N ARG A 208 -16.58 12.60 -4.18
CA ARG A 208 -17.04 13.19 -5.44
C ARG A 208 -17.01 12.21 -6.62
N ALA A 209 -16.00 11.35 -6.69
CA ALA A 209 -15.96 10.31 -7.72
C ALA A 209 -17.09 9.30 -7.55
N ILE A 210 -17.34 8.85 -6.32
CA ILE A 210 -18.44 7.92 -5.99
C ILE A 210 -19.79 8.52 -6.34
N GLU A 211 -20.04 9.78 -5.98
CA GLU A 211 -21.28 10.50 -6.33
C GLU A 211 -21.53 10.57 -7.85
N LYS A 212 -20.45 10.62 -8.65
CA LYS A 212 -20.51 10.60 -10.11
C LYS A 212 -20.51 9.20 -10.74
N GLY A 213 -20.55 8.14 -9.92
CA GLY A 213 -20.60 6.75 -10.38
C GLY A 213 -19.24 6.14 -10.73
N PHE A 214 -18.12 6.77 -10.31
CA PHE A 214 -16.77 6.25 -10.46
C PHE A 214 -16.30 5.62 -9.15
N SER A 215 -15.40 4.65 -9.24
CA SER A 215 -14.86 3.96 -8.06
C SER A 215 -13.77 4.76 -7.35
N GLN A 216 -13.03 5.59 -8.06
CA GLN A 216 -11.96 6.43 -7.53
C GLN A 216 -11.50 7.47 -8.58
N VAL A 217 -10.55 8.31 -8.17
CA VAL A 217 -10.00 9.36 -9.03
C VAL A 217 -8.66 8.95 -9.64
N LEU A 218 -8.36 9.51 -10.83
CA LEU A 218 -7.04 9.55 -11.43
C LEU A 218 -6.44 10.93 -11.16
N TRP A 219 -5.38 10.98 -10.38
CA TRP A 219 -4.72 12.20 -9.98
C TRP A 219 -3.84 12.76 -11.08
N LEU A 220 -3.86 14.07 -11.23
CA LEU A 220 -2.91 14.83 -12.03
C LEU A 220 -1.86 15.52 -11.14
N ASP A 221 -0.73 15.87 -11.73
CA ASP A 221 0.30 16.64 -11.05
C ASP A 221 -0.23 17.96 -10.49
N GLY A 222 0.30 18.37 -9.34
CA GLY A 222 -0.22 19.51 -8.60
C GLY A 222 0.18 20.89 -9.13
N VAL A 223 1.01 20.97 -10.19
CA VAL A 223 1.52 22.24 -10.75
C VAL A 223 0.85 22.56 -12.07
N GLU A 224 1.02 21.68 -13.06
CA GLU A 224 0.49 21.90 -14.41
C GLU A 224 -0.91 21.31 -14.58
N ARG A 225 -1.32 20.40 -13.70
CA ARG A 225 -2.57 19.62 -13.78
C ARG A 225 -2.75 18.93 -15.13
N LYS A 226 -1.65 18.44 -15.63
CA LYS A 226 -1.53 17.90 -16.98
C LYS A 226 -1.06 16.45 -16.99
N TYR A 227 -0.17 16.09 -16.09
CA TYR A 227 0.47 14.78 -16.09
C TYR A 227 -0.18 13.85 -15.10
N VAL A 228 -0.50 12.64 -15.52
CA VAL A 228 -1.07 11.58 -14.68
C VAL A 228 -0.05 11.16 -13.64
N GLU A 229 -0.52 10.96 -12.40
CA GLU A 229 0.33 10.52 -11.27
C GLU A 229 -0.13 9.19 -10.69
N GLU A 230 -1.27 9.12 -10.04
CA GLU A 230 -1.77 7.93 -9.32
C GLU A 230 -3.28 7.77 -9.49
N GLY A 231 -3.80 6.55 -9.25
CA GLY A 231 -5.23 6.25 -9.18
C GLY A 231 -5.67 5.98 -7.74
N GLY A 232 -6.48 6.89 -7.16
CA GLY A 232 -6.84 6.78 -5.74
C GLY A 232 -5.60 6.73 -4.85
N GLY A 233 -5.41 5.65 -4.12
CA GLY A 233 -4.22 5.38 -3.29
C GLY A 233 -3.25 4.37 -3.91
N MET A 234 -3.24 4.19 -5.23
CA MET A 234 -2.44 3.20 -5.95
C MET A 234 -1.67 3.83 -7.12
N ASN A 235 -0.53 3.23 -7.50
CA ASN A 235 0.10 3.57 -8.76
C ASN A 235 -0.76 3.10 -9.94
N VAL A 236 -0.49 3.62 -11.16
CA VAL A 236 -1.23 3.26 -12.38
C VAL A 236 -0.28 2.85 -13.49
N MET A 237 -0.78 2.01 -14.39
CA MET A 237 -0.10 1.59 -15.61
C MET A 237 -1.11 1.53 -16.76
N PHE A 238 -0.63 1.84 -17.95
CA PHE A 238 -1.42 1.92 -19.19
C PHE A 238 -0.70 1.18 -20.30
N LYS A 239 -1.37 0.25 -20.97
CA LYS A 239 -0.83 -0.41 -22.17
C LYS A 239 -1.29 0.36 -23.41
N ILE A 240 -0.38 1.08 -24.04
CA ILE A 240 -0.62 1.92 -25.21
C ILE A 240 0.23 1.41 -26.36
N ASN A 241 -0.41 0.98 -27.46
CA ASN A 241 0.27 0.43 -28.65
C ASN A 241 1.31 -0.65 -28.27
N GLY A 242 0.95 -1.58 -27.41
CA GLY A 242 1.80 -2.70 -26.99
C GLY A 242 2.87 -2.35 -25.93
N THR A 243 3.07 -1.07 -25.60
CA THR A 243 4.02 -0.60 -24.58
C THR A 243 3.30 -0.28 -23.28
N VAL A 244 3.82 -0.74 -22.16
CA VAL A 244 3.29 -0.37 -20.83
C VAL A 244 3.93 0.96 -20.40
N VAL A 245 3.11 1.97 -20.21
CA VAL A 245 3.52 3.28 -19.71
C VAL A 245 3.08 3.44 -18.27
N THR A 246 3.97 3.88 -17.41
CA THR A 246 3.66 4.24 -16.02
C THR A 246 4.27 5.59 -15.66
N PRO A 247 3.57 6.44 -14.89
CA PRO A 247 4.12 7.74 -14.51
C PRO A 247 5.49 7.63 -13.86
N ALA A 248 6.43 8.51 -14.29
CA ALA A 248 7.76 8.60 -13.71
C ALA A 248 7.70 9.09 -12.26
N LEU A 249 8.59 8.59 -11.42
CA LEU A 249 8.70 9.00 -10.01
C LEU A 249 9.37 10.37 -9.91
N THR A 250 8.56 11.41 -9.84
CA THR A 250 9.02 12.82 -9.89
C THR A 250 9.14 13.50 -8.53
N GLY A 251 8.89 12.79 -7.41
CA GLY A 251 8.93 13.32 -6.05
C GLY A 251 7.54 13.62 -5.47
N SER A 252 6.45 13.35 -6.21
CA SER A 252 5.06 13.44 -5.75
C SER A 252 4.35 12.08 -5.74
N ILE A 253 4.93 11.05 -6.36
CA ILE A 253 4.34 9.73 -6.54
C ILE A 253 4.99 8.74 -5.58
N LEU A 254 4.17 7.92 -4.91
CA LEU A 254 4.66 6.88 -4.00
C LEU A 254 5.40 5.78 -4.78
N ARG A 255 6.59 5.42 -4.31
CA ARG A 255 7.41 4.32 -4.84
C ARG A 255 6.80 2.97 -4.48
N GLY A 256 5.82 2.51 -5.27
CA GLY A 256 5.07 1.29 -5.00
C GLY A 256 5.93 0.03 -5.11
N VAL A 257 5.89 -0.84 -4.08
CA VAL A 257 6.58 -2.13 -4.09
C VAL A 257 5.98 -3.04 -5.17
N THR A 258 4.66 -3.10 -5.26
CA THR A 258 3.98 -3.89 -6.31
C THR A 258 4.26 -3.31 -7.71
N ARG A 259 4.30 -1.98 -7.87
CA ARG A 259 4.69 -1.32 -9.12
C ARG A 259 6.10 -1.76 -9.55
N LYS A 260 7.07 -1.72 -8.64
CA LYS A 260 8.45 -2.16 -8.91
C LYS A 260 8.47 -3.62 -9.38
N SER A 261 7.75 -4.50 -8.68
CA SER A 261 7.66 -5.92 -9.01
C SER A 261 7.02 -6.16 -10.38
N ALA A 262 5.95 -5.42 -10.71
CA ALA A 262 5.31 -5.52 -12.04
C ALA A 262 6.25 -5.08 -13.16
N ILE A 263 7.02 -4.01 -12.98
CA ILE A 263 8.02 -3.57 -13.96
C ILE A 263 9.09 -4.64 -14.19
N GLU A 264 9.58 -5.27 -13.11
CA GLU A 264 10.56 -6.36 -13.20
C GLU A 264 9.97 -7.58 -13.94
N LEU A 265 8.73 -7.97 -13.66
CA LEU A 265 8.03 -9.04 -14.36
C LEU A 265 7.82 -8.72 -15.86
N LEU A 266 7.27 -7.55 -16.17
CA LEU A 266 7.02 -7.13 -17.55
C LEU A 266 8.30 -7.17 -18.38
N LYS A 267 9.39 -6.64 -17.85
CA LYS A 267 10.72 -6.69 -18.47
C LYS A 267 11.21 -8.12 -18.68
N SER A 268 11.01 -9.01 -17.72
CA SER A 268 11.37 -10.43 -17.83
C SER A 268 10.58 -11.17 -18.90
N TRP A 269 9.38 -10.70 -19.21
CA TRP A 269 8.54 -11.24 -20.31
C TRP A 269 8.82 -10.59 -21.67
N GLY A 270 9.76 -9.65 -21.75
CA GLY A 270 10.07 -8.90 -22.98
C GLY A 270 9.00 -7.86 -23.35
N VAL A 271 8.12 -7.50 -22.43
CA VAL A 271 7.12 -6.43 -22.63
C VAL A 271 7.81 -5.07 -22.46
N PRO A 272 7.73 -4.17 -23.47
CA PRO A 272 8.30 -2.83 -23.34
C PRO A 272 7.63 -2.04 -22.21
N VAL A 273 8.45 -1.41 -21.35
CA VAL A 273 7.97 -0.57 -20.23
C VAL A 273 8.65 0.78 -20.26
N GLU A 274 7.87 1.85 -20.22
CA GLU A 274 8.33 3.23 -20.15
C GLU A 274 7.89 3.87 -18.83
N GLU A 275 8.86 4.37 -18.07
CA GLU A 275 8.65 5.19 -16.89
C GLU A 275 8.83 6.66 -17.31
N ARG A 276 7.75 7.34 -17.66
CA ARG A 276 7.79 8.69 -18.21
C ARG A 276 6.61 9.56 -17.78
N LEU A 277 6.65 10.84 -18.06
CA LEU A 277 5.48 11.70 -17.97
C LEU A 277 4.46 11.27 -19.04
N LEU A 278 3.20 11.17 -18.62
CA LEU A 278 2.06 10.86 -19.47
C LEU A 278 1.03 11.98 -19.29
N SER A 279 0.77 12.76 -20.31
CA SER A 279 -0.26 13.80 -20.20
C SER A 279 -1.67 13.20 -20.26
N VAL A 280 -2.63 13.85 -19.61
CA VAL A 280 -4.03 13.46 -19.66
C VAL A 280 -4.58 13.53 -21.09
N ASP A 281 -4.14 14.52 -21.89
CA ASP A 281 -4.51 14.63 -23.30
C ASP A 281 -4.04 13.40 -24.10
N GLU A 282 -2.74 13.03 -23.98
CA GLU A 282 -2.19 11.84 -24.63
C GLU A 282 -2.95 10.56 -24.22
N LEU A 283 -3.27 10.42 -22.94
CA LEU A 283 -4.02 9.27 -22.44
C LEU A 283 -5.43 9.20 -23.05
N PHE A 284 -6.12 10.34 -23.14
CA PHE A 284 -7.48 10.40 -23.68
C PHE A 284 -7.49 10.29 -25.22
N ASP A 285 -6.50 10.80 -25.91
CA ASP A 285 -6.32 10.57 -27.35
C ASP A 285 -6.05 9.09 -27.67
N ALA A 286 -5.24 8.42 -26.82
CA ALA A 286 -5.03 6.98 -26.93
C ALA A 286 -6.32 6.18 -26.65
N ALA A 287 -7.13 6.60 -25.69
CA ALA A 287 -8.43 5.99 -25.41
C ALA A 287 -9.41 6.19 -26.58
N ALA A 288 -9.49 7.39 -27.12
CA ALA A 288 -10.39 7.73 -28.22
C ALA A 288 -10.04 7.01 -29.52
N SER A 289 -8.75 6.81 -29.80
CA SER A 289 -8.26 6.10 -31.00
C SER A 289 -8.25 4.58 -30.88
N GLY A 290 -8.47 4.03 -29.66
CA GLY A 290 -8.32 2.60 -29.39
C GLY A 290 -6.86 2.15 -29.21
N ALA A 291 -5.90 3.07 -29.16
CA ALA A 291 -4.51 2.77 -28.86
C ALA A 291 -4.27 2.38 -27.39
N LEU A 292 -5.14 2.81 -26.47
CA LEU A 292 -5.15 2.38 -25.08
C LEU A 292 -5.83 1.00 -24.98
N GLU A 293 -5.00 -0.06 -24.90
CA GLU A 293 -5.45 -1.45 -24.93
C GLU A 293 -5.90 -1.94 -23.56
N GLU A 294 -5.13 -1.61 -22.51
CA GLU A 294 -5.40 -1.99 -21.12
C GLU A 294 -4.97 -0.86 -20.17
N ALA A 295 -5.63 -0.78 -19.03
CA ALA A 295 -5.21 0.10 -17.93
C ALA A 295 -5.50 -0.58 -16.58
N TRP A 296 -4.66 -0.32 -15.58
CA TRP A 296 -4.87 -0.86 -14.22
C TRP A 296 -4.20 -0.01 -13.15
N CYS A 297 -4.81 0.02 -11.98
CA CYS A 297 -4.17 0.45 -10.74
C CYS A 297 -3.39 -0.71 -10.12
N ILE A 298 -2.32 -0.39 -9.37
CA ILE A 298 -1.44 -1.39 -8.77
C ILE A 298 -1.04 -1.00 -7.35
N GLY A 299 -1.23 -1.92 -6.39
CA GLY A 299 -0.92 -1.67 -4.98
C GLY A 299 -1.02 -2.93 -4.13
N THR A 300 -0.61 -2.85 -2.87
CA THR A 300 -0.53 -4.02 -1.97
C THR A 300 -1.90 -4.67 -1.72
N ALA A 301 -2.96 -3.88 -1.54
CA ALA A 301 -4.27 -4.42 -1.17
C ALA A 301 -4.92 -5.20 -2.33
N ALA A 302 -5.04 -4.58 -3.49
CA ALA A 302 -5.70 -5.14 -4.67
C ALA A 302 -4.76 -5.98 -5.55
N VAL A 303 -3.45 -5.83 -5.41
CA VAL A 303 -2.38 -6.29 -6.31
C VAL A 303 -2.52 -5.62 -7.68
N ILE A 304 -3.50 -6.01 -8.48
CA ILE A 304 -3.90 -5.39 -9.75
C ILE A 304 -5.39 -5.07 -9.66
N SER A 305 -5.78 -3.85 -10.05
CA SER A 305 -7.18 -3.43 -10.19
C SER A 305 -7.39 -2.90 -11.61
N PRO A 306 -7.96 -3.69 -12.53
CA PRO A 306 -8.18 -3.27 -13.91
C PRO A 306 -9.10 -2.05 -13.98
N ILE A 307 -8.82 -1.16 -14.94
CA ILE A 307 -9.63 0.02 -15.22
C ILE A 307 -10.47 -0.27 -16.47
N GLY A 308 -11.79 -0.25 -16.32
CA GLY A 308 -12.74 -0.53 -17.41
C GLY A 308 -13.24 0.71 -18.12
N ALA A 309 -13.14 1.88 -17.49
CA ALA A 309 -13.50 3.16 -18.10
C ALA A 309 -12.71 4.32 -17.49
N LEU A 310 -12.46 5.34 -18.32
CA LEU A 310 -11.84 6.61 -17.92
C LEU A 310 -12.79 7.78 -18.21
N GLY A 311 -13.11 8.57 -17.17
CA GLY A 311 -13.90 9.79 -17.28
C GLY A 311 -13.06 11.06 -17.15
N TRP A 312 -13.30 12.08 -17.98
CA TRP A 312 -12.69 13.40 -17.89
C TRP A 312 -13.64 14.49 -18.43
N GLY A 313 -14.15 15.34 -17.54
CA GLY A 313 -15.22 16.27 -17.90
C GLY A 313 -16.44 15.52 -18.42
N ASP A 314 -16.90 15.87 -19.62
CA ASP A 314 -18.03 15.21 -20.29
C ASP A 314 -17.62 13.98 -21.12
N LYS A 315 -16.32 13.67 -21.20
CA LYS A 315 -15.81 12.52 -21.93
C LYS A 315 -15.73 11.29 -21.02
N CYS A 316 -16.16 10.15 -21.54
CA CYS A 316 -15.98 8.85 -20.89
C CYS A 316 -15.66 7.81 -21.96
N TYR A 317 -14.53 7.14 -21.83
CA TYR A 317 -14.10 6.09 -22.75
C TYR A 317 -14.02 4.75 -22.03
N GLU A 318 -14.66 3.76 -22.61
CA GLU A 318 -14.55 2.37 -22.19
C GLU A 318 -13.20 1.80 -22.66
N ILE A 319 -12.51 1.06 -21.80
CA ILE A 319 -11.23 0.43 -22.09
C ILE A 319 -11.46 -1.07 -22.20
N ASN A 320 -10.92 -1.69 -23.26
CA ASN A 320 -11.00 -3.13 -23.50
C ASN A 320 -12.44 -3.68 -23.37
N HIS A 321 -13.44 -2.94 -23.85
CA HIS A 321 -14.86 -3.33 -23.72
C HIS A 321 -15.29 -3.65 -22.28
N ASN A 322 -14.77 -2.91 -21.31
CA ASN A 322 -14.97 -3.11 -19.86
C ASN A 322 -14.66 -4.56 -19.41
N ARG A 323 -13.61 -5.15 -20.01
CA ARG A 323 -13.13 -6.49 -19.68
C ARG A 323 -11.73 -6.42 -19.09
N ILE A 324 -11.38 -7.45 -18.31
CA ILE A 324 -10.02 -7.61 -17.83
C ILE A 324 -9.09 -7.85 -19.03
N GLY A 325 -8.00 -7.12 -19.10
CA GLY A 325 -7.00 -7.31 -20.13
C GLY A 325 -6.14 -8.56 -19.89
N GLU A 326 -5.62 -9.15 -20.95
CA GLU A 326 -4.78 -10.35 -20.84
C GLU A 326 -3.51 -10.12 -20.04
N LEU A 327 -2.89 -8.94 -20.21
CA LEU A 327 -1.67 -8.59 -19.50
C LEU A 327 -1.95 -8.28 -18.02
N SER A 328 -3.06 -7.58 -17.73
CA SER A 328 -3.53 -7.32 -16.37
C SER A 328 -3.79 -8.61 -15.60
N GLN A 329 -4.48 -9.57 -16.25
CA GLN A 329 -4.75 -10.89 -15.67
C GLN A 329 -3.45 -11.67 -15.44
N LYS A 330 -2.57 -11.71 -16.43
CA LYS A 330 -1.27 -12.40 -16.32
C LYS A 330 -0.40 -11.83 -15.19
N LEU A 331 -0.37 -10.50 -15.03
CA LEU A 331 0.33 -9.84 -13.92
C LEU A 331 -0.27 -10.22 -12.57
N TYR A 332 -1.60 -10.21 -12.47
CA TYR A 332 -2.29 -10.61 -11.25
C TYR A 332 -1.97 -12.06 -10.87
N ASP A 333 -2.11 -13.00 -11.80
CA ASP A 333 -1.88 -14.43 -11.56
C ASP A 333 -0.42 -14.75 -11.21
N GLU A 334 0.54 -14.01 -11.78
CA GLU A 334 1.95 -14.22 -11.49
C GLU A 334 2.33 -13.66 -10.12
N LEU A 335 1.98 -12.40 -9.86
CA LEU A 335 2.27 -11.74 -8.59
C LEU A 335 1.63 -12.49 -7.41
N THR A 336 0.35 -12.82 -7.55
CA THR A 336 -0.36 -13.56 -6.50
C THR A 336 0.17 -14.98 -6.34
N GLY A 337 0.50 -15.65 -7.43
CA GLY A 337 1.10 -16.99 -7.41
C GLY A 337 2.42 -17.02 -6.64
N ILE A 338 3.30 -16.04 -6.85
CA ILE A 338 4.56 -15.89 -6.07
C ILE A 338 4.25 -15.56 -4.61
N GLN A 339 3.32 -14.63 -4.36
CA GLN A 339 2.93 -14.20 -3.02
C GLN A 339 2.39 -15.34 -2.16
N TRP A 340 1.55 -16.21 -2.70
CA TRP A 340 1.02 -17.39 -1.99
C TRP A 340 1.91 -18.63 -2.10
N GLY A 341 3.03 -18.57 -2.82
CA GLY A 341 3.94 -19.70 -2.98
C GLY A 341 3.36 -20.83 -3.83
N THR A 342 2.37 -20.56 -4.69
CA THR A 342 1.81 -21.48 -5.68
C THR A 342 2.59 -21.47 -7.00
N LYS A 343 3.42 -20.45 -7.19
CA LYS A 343 4.37 -20.33 -8.30
C LYS A 343 5.80 -20.12 -7.76
N PRO A 344 6.83 -20.53 -8.51
CA PRO A 344 8.21 -20.29 -8.12
C PRO A 344 8.53 -18.79 -8.06
N ASP A 345 9.47 -18.43 -7.20
CA ASP A 345 10.01 -17.07 -7.07
C ASP A 345 11.40 -16.99 -7.72
N PRO A 346 11.51 -16.65 -9.01
CA PRO A 346 12.79 -16.55 -9.69
C PRO A 346 13.59 -15.28 -9.34
N PHE A 347 12.99 -14.37 -8.58
CA PHE A 347 13.58 -13.07 -8.25
C PHE A 347 14.06 -12.96 -6.80
N GLY A 348 13.76 -13.94 -5.95
CA GLY A 348 14.08 -13.89 -4.53
C GLY A 348 13.26 -12.85 -3.76
N TRP A 349 11.99 -12.66 -4.11
CA TRP A 349 11.10 -11.68 -3.47
C TRP A 349 10.44 -12.15 -2.20
N VAL A 350 10.32 -13.45 -2.01
CA VAL A 350 9.66 -14.00 -0.82
C VAL A 350 10.62 -14.08 0.37
N CYS A 351 10.06 -13.87 1.56
CA CYS A 351 10.78 -13.92 2.82
C CYS A 351 9.99 -14.84 3.76
N PRO A 352 10.41 -16.08 3.99
CA PRO A 352 9.75 -16.98 4.93
C PRO A 352 9.79 -16.45 6.37
N ILE A 353 8.78 -16.85 7.14
CA ILE A 353 8.70 -16.64 8.59
C ILE A 353 8.94 -18.00 9.25
N ASP A 354 10.12 -18.14 9.83
CA ASP A 354 10.55 -19.37 10.50
C ASP A 354 10.09 -19.44 11.96
#